data_9a452cae0fb5ef178769384276a20ff7
#
_entry.id   9a452cae0fb5ef178769384276a20ff7
#
_cell.length_a   1.000
_cell.length_b   1.000
_cell.length_c   1.000
_cell.angle_alpha   90.00
_cell.angle_beta   90.00
_cell.angle_gamma   90.00
#
_symmetry.space_group_name_H-M   'P 1'
#
loop_
_entity.id
_entity.type
_entity.pdbx_description
1 polymer ?
#
loop_
_entity_poly.entity_id
_entity_poly.type
_entity_poly.pdbx_seq_one_letter_code
_entity_poly.pdbx_strand_id
1 'polypeptide(L)'
;MNVLQRYRISVEQQNFYSEKYNFSSENMEKEQINSRTIGAINALLEQDSALTKTALASSLNVKPAKFSEILNGRMMAGADMMALLCSEYNISASYLLTGEGTMFNNGNKLPVAHHTTSPKEGIPLIPLSAMAGALTGEQTVLEYECERYVVPAFNGADFLIPVKGNSMTPTYVSGDIVACQRVPMSGLFFQWNKPYVLDTAQGPLIKRIKPGSDKQHVLIVSDNEQYDPFELPYSEIHAVALVIGIIRLE
;
A
#
# COMPACT_ATOMS: atom_id res chain seq x y z
N MET A 1 65.74 9.70 -5.53
CA MET A 1 64.43 10.16 -6.00
C MET A 1 63.46 10.08 -4.81
N ASN A 2 62.95 11.25 -4.40
CA ASN A 2 62.25 11.46 -3.12
C ASN A 2 60.87 10.81 -3.14
N VAL A 3 60.47 10.12 -2.09
CA VAL A 3 59.18 9.42 -1.95
C VAL A 3 57.99 10.35 -2.21
N LEU A 4 58.11 11.61 -1.82
CA LEU A 4 57.11 12.66 -2.06
C LEU A 4 56.90 12.98 -3.55
N GLN A 5 57.90 12.84 -4.38
CA GLN A 5 57.79 13.07 -5.80
C GLN A 5 57.07 11.92 -6.55
N ARG A 6 57.23 10.69 -6.05
CA ARG A 6 56.44 9.52 -6.55
C ARG A 6 54.97 9.63 -6.19
N TYR A 7 54.67 10.13 -4.98
CA TYR A 7 53.28 10.28 -4.50
C TYR A 7 52.56 11.39 -5.31
N ARG A 8 53.27 12.50 -5.63
CA ARG A 8 52.69 13.62 -6.39
C ARG A 8 52.35 13.23 -7.84
N ILE A 9 53.19 12.45 -8.49
CA ILE A 9 52.92 11.93 -9.85
C ILE A 9 51.74 10.97 -9.85
N SER A 10 51.57 10.15 -8.81
CA SER A 10 50.44 9.22 -8.69
C SER A 10 49.09 9.92 -8.44
N VAL A 11 49.08 11.01 -7.67
CA VAL A 11 47.86 11.82 -7.42
C VAL A 11 47.43 12.60 -8.67
N GLU A 12 48.38 13.18 -9.39
CA GLU A 12 48.05 13.87 -10.65
C GLU A 12 47.55 12.91 -11.74
N GLN A 13 48.12 11.71 -11.83
CA GLN A 13 47.56 10.65 -12.71
C GLN A 13 46.19 10.17 -12.26
N GLN A 14 45.97 9.98 -10.99
CA GLN A 14 44.63 9.58 -10.48
C GLN A 14 43.59 10.67 -10.76
N ASN A 15 43.91 11.95 -10.56
CA ASN A 15 43.00 13.05 -10.88
C ASN A 15 42.71 13.13 -12.39
N PHE A 16 43.71 12.98 -13.24
CA PHE A 16 43.52 12.95 -14.68
C PHE A 16 42.66 11.78 -15.15
N TYR A 17 42.85 10.59 -14.56
CA TYR A 17 42.01 9.42 -14.85
C TYR A 17 40.60 9.58 -14.27
N SER A 18 40.42 10.13 -13.07
CA SER A 18 39.12 10.35 -12.46
C SER A 18 38.27 11.35 -13.25
N GLU A 19 38.85 12.47 -13.72
CA GLU A 19 38.15 13.44 -14.57
C GLU A 19 37.74 12.83 -15.93
N LYS A 20 38.64 12.05 -16.55
CA LYS A 20 38.36 11.41 -17.84
C LYS A 20 37.33 10.29 -17.74
N TYR A 21 37.33 9.52 -16.64
CA TYR A 21 36.35 8.44 -16.40
C TYR A 21 35.01 9.01 -15.92
N ASN A 22 34.99 10.08 -15.10
CA ASN A 22 33.73 10.73 -14.69
C ASN A 22 33.02 11.35 -15.89
N PHE A 23 33.73 11.99 -16.81
CA PHE A 23 33.13 12.57 -18.01
C PHE A 23 32.58 11.50 -18.98
N SER A 24 33.22 10.34 -19.08
CA SER A 24 32.72 9.21 -19.88
C SER A 24 31.54 8.49 -19.20
N SER A 25 31.51 8.38 -17.86
CA SER A 25 30.43 7.77 -17.12
C SER A 25 29.15 8.62 -17.15
N GLU A 26 29.25 9.93 -16.95
CA GLU A 26 28.12 10.85 -17.06
C GLU A 26 27.47 10.84 -18.46
N ASN A 27 28.23 10.76 -19.51
CA ASN A 27 27.68 10.66 -20.86
C ASN A 27 26.99 9.31 -21.09
N MET A 28 27.55 8.23 -20.57
CA MET A 28 26.99 6.88 -20.66
C MET A 28 25.67 6.80 -19.89
N GLU A 29 25.56 7.41 -18.71
CA GLU A 29 24.32 7.47 -17.94
C GLU A 29 23.22 8.27 -18.67
N LYS A 30 23.55 9.43 -19.23
CA LYS A 30 22.64 10.25 -20.03
C LYS A 30 22.12 9.50 -21.26
N GLU A 31 22.97 8.77 -21.96
CA GLU A 31 22.58 7.94 -23.10
C GLU A 31 21.66 6.79 -22.68
N GLN A 32 21.91 6.16 -21.54
CA GLN A 32 21.06 5.12 -21.00
C GLN A 32 19.66 5.64 -20.61
N ILE A 33 19.58 6.81 -19.95
CA ILE A 33 18.33 7.48 -19.64
C ILE A 33 17.54 7.77 -20.92
N ASN A 34 18.22 8.31 -21.94
CA ASN A 34 17.58 8.62 -23.22
C ASN A 34 17.08 7.34 -23.91
N SER A 35 17.86 6.29 -23.94
CA SER A 35 17.47 4.99 -24.51
C SER A 35 16.23 4.40 -23.82
N ARG A 36 16.18 4.43 -22.48
CA ARG A 36 15.00 3.98 -21.72
C ARG A 36 13.78 4.86 -22.00
N THR A 37 13.97 6.16 -22.15
CA THR A 37 12.88 7.10 -22.49
C THR A 37 12.32 6.81 -23.89
N ILE A 38 13.18 6.59 -24.89
CA ILE A 38 12.75 6.20 -26.24
C ILE A 38 12.03 4.86 -26.22
N GLY A 39 12.54 3.88 -25.46
CA GLY A 39 11.90 2.57 -25.28
C GLY A 39 10.50 2.70 -24.69
N ALA A 40 10.32 3.56 -23.68
CA ALA A 40 9.02 3.81 -23.06
C ALA A 40 8.02 4.48 -24.05
N ILE A 41 8.47 5.42 -24.84
CA ILE A 41 7.64 6.06 -25.87
C ILE A 41 7.19 5.04 -26.93
N ASN A 42 8.09 4.19 -27.39
CA ASN A 42 7.76 3.17 -28.38
C ASN A 42 6.75 2.15 -27.81
N ALA A 43 6.93 1.73 -26.56
CA ALA A 43 5.99 0.84 -25.88
C ALA A 43 4.58 1.46 -25.75
N LEU A 44 4.46 2.76 -25.48
CA LEU A 44 3.17 3.48 -25.46
C LEU A 44 2.49 3.46 -26.84
N LEU A 45 3.26 3.72 -27.90
CA LEU A 45 2.74 3.72 -29.28
C LEU A 45 2.34 2.31 -29.78
N GLU A 46 2.95 1.26 -29.24
CA GLU A 46 2.60 -0.12 -29.53
C GLU A 46 1.37 -0.62 -28.75
N GLN A 47 1.19 -0.14 -27.51
CA GLN A 47 0.06 -0.53 -26.65
C GLN A 47 -1.27 0.10 -27.08
N ASP A 48 -1.24 1.30 -27.59
CA ASP A 48 -2.44 2.04 -28.01
C ASP A 48 -2.37 2.38 -29.51
N SER A 49 -3.04 1.58 -30.32
CA SER A 49 -3.11 1.78 -31.77
C SER A 49 -3.80 3.07 -32.21
N ALA A 50 -4.56 3.73 -31.31
CA ALA A 50 -5.19 5.03 -31.54
C ALA A 50 -4.22 6.20 -31.25
N LEU A 51 -3.15 5.96 -30.49
CA LEU A 51 -2.17 6.97 -30.12
C LEU A 51 -1.15 7.18 -31.25
N THR A 52 -1.25 8.31 -31.94
CA THR A 52 -0.31 8.66 -33.01
C THR A 52 0.93 9.39 -32.47
N LYS A 53 2.06 9.29 -33.19
CA LYS A 53 3.30 10.02 -32.84
C LYS A 53 3.06 11.53 -32.71
N THR A 54 2.19 12.10 -33.56
CA THR A 54 1.86 13.54 -33.54
C THR A 54 1.02 13.89 -32.30
N ALA A 55 0.04 13.06 -31.96
CA ALA A 55 -0.78 13.26 -30.76
C ALA A 55 0.09 13.17 -29.49
N LEU A 56 0.94 12.16 -29.41
CA LEU A 56 1.85 11.99 -28.28
C LEU A 56 2.87 13.14 -28.17
N ALA A 57 3.43 13.61 -29.28
CA ALA A 57 4.31 14.77 -29.28
C ALA A 57 3.62 16.03 -28.74
N SER A 58 2.35 16.24 -29.14
CA SER A 58 1.55 17.38 -28.69
C SER A 58 1.24 17.31 -27.19
N SER A 59 0.86 16.13 -26.65
CA SER A 59 0.58 15.95 -25.23
C SER A 59 1.84 16.11 -24.36
N LEU A 60 3.01 15.79 -24.92
CA LEU A 60 4.31 15.99 -24.26
C LEU A 60 4.89 17.40 -24.45
N ASN A 61 4.13 18.34 -25.03
CA ASN A 61 4.55 19.71 -25.32
C ASN A 61 5.83 19.79 -26.19
N VAL A 62 6.03 18.83 -27.10
CA VAL A 62 7.18 18.75 -27.97
C VAL A 62 6.76 18.94 -29.43
N LYS A 63 7.47 19.80 -30.16
CA LYS A 63 7.23 19.98 -31.61
C LYS A 63 7.49 18.65 -32.35
N PRO A 64 6.65 18.24 -33.32
CA PRO A 64 6.78 16.95 -34.01
C PRO A 64 8.18 16.69 -34.62
N ALA A 65 8.83 17.72 -35.17
CA ALA A 65 10.17 17.59 -35.70
C ALA A 65 11.21 17.24 -34.60
N LYS A 66 11.15 17.94 -33.46
CA LYS A 66 12.00 17.66 -32.30
C LYS A 66 11.71 16.27 -31.72
N PHE A 67 10.46 15.88 -31.64
CA PHE A 67 10.05 14.56 -31.17
C PHE A 67 10.63 13.43 -32.05
N SER A 68 10.62 13.63 -33.38
CA SER A 68 11.23 12.69 -34.32
C SER A 68 12.74 12.56 -34.12
N GLU A 69 13.45 13.66 -33.86
CA GLU A 69 14.90 13.63 -33.58
C GLU A 69 15.22 12.90 -32.28
N ILE A 70 14.35 13.04 -31.24
CA ILE A 70 14.48 12.29 -29.98
C ILE A 70 14.27 10.79 -30.24
N LEU A 71 13.20 10.41 -30.95
CA LEU A 71 12.93 9.01 -31.26
C LEU A 71 14.05 8.33 -32.07
N ASN A 72 14.73 9.09 -32.92
CA ASN A 72 15.88 8.62 -33.71
C ASN A 72 17.20 8.64 -32.91
N GLY A 73 17.18 9.00 -31.64
CA GLY A 73 18.37 9.08 -30.77
C GLY A 73 19.32 10.24 -31.09
N ARG A 74 18.94 11.17 -32.00
CA ARG A 74 19.78 12.32 -32.39
C ARG A 74 19.68 13.49 -31.42
N MET A 75 18.67 13.46 -30.54
CA MET A 75 18.45 14.48 -29.51
C MET A 75 18.03 13.82 -28.20
N MET A 76 18.48 14.39 -27.09
CA MET A 76 18.11 13.94 -25.75
C MET A 76 16.69 14.39 -25.38
N ALA A 77 15.95 13.50 -24.69
CA ALA A 77 14.70 13.86 -24.06
C ALA A 77 14.94 14.83 -22.89
N GLY A 78 14.19 15.92 -22.83
CA GLY A 78 14.27 16.87 -21.73
C GLY A 78 13.55 16.40 -20.48
N ALA A 79 13.92 16.93 -19.32
CA ALA A 79 13.31 16.61 -18.03
C ALA A 79 11.79 16.86 -18.01
N ASP A 80 11.34 17.97 -18.64
CA ASP A 80 9.91 18.32 -18.74
C ASP A 80 9.12 17.23 -19.48
N MET A 81 9.70 16.70 -20.58
CA MET A 81 9.09 15.62 -21.34
C MET A 81 9.03 14.32 -20.54
N MET A 82 10.11 13.98 -19.80
CA MET A 82 10.13 12.82 -18.91
C MET A 82 9.12 12.96 -17.78
N ALA A 83 8.97 14.15 -17.20
CA ALA A 83 7.96 14.42 -16.18
C ALA A 83 6.54 14.18 -16.70
N LEU A 84 6.21 14.65 -17.92
CA LEU A 84 4.92 14.40 -18.56
C LEU A 84 4.69 12.91 -18.89
N LEU A 85 5.73 12.18 -19.30
CA LEU A 85 5.63 10.73 -19.48
C LEU A 85 5.29 10.02 -18.17
N CYS A 86 5.84 10.47 -17.05
CA CYS A 86 5.52 9.92 -15.74
C CYS A 86 4.10 10.27 -15.26
N SER A 87 3.67 11.54 -15.41
CA SER A 87 2.39 12.00 -14.89
C SER A 87 1.19 11.56 -15.76
N GLU A 88 1.30 11.66 -17.08
CA GLU A 88 0.19 11.44 -18.01
C GLU A 88 0.12 9.99 -18.49
N TYR A 89 1.26 9.33 -18.65
CA TYR A 89 1.35 7.99 -19.23
C TYR A 89 1.80 6.90 -18.24
N ASN A 90 1.86 7.24 -16.95
CA ASN A 90 2.17 6.32 -15.89
C ASN A 90 3.53 5.58 -16.05
N ILE A 91 4.50 6.21 -16.70
CA ILE A 91 5.86 5.69 -16.81
C ILE A 91 6.58 5.85 -15.47
N SER A 92 7.35 4.85 -15.07
CA SER A 92 8.12 4.88 -13.83
C SER A 92 9.33 5.81 -13.95
N ALA A 93 9.38 6.84 -13.10
CA ALA A 93 10.53 7.72 -12.99
C ALA A 93 11.81 6.97 -12.57
N SER A 94 11.69 6.00 -11.65
CA SER A 94 12.80 5.13 -11.23
C SER A 94 13.34 4.35 -12.43
N TYR A 95 12.46 3.70 -13.21
CA TYR A 95 12.88 2.99 -14.42
C TYR A 95 13.58 3.92 -15.43
N LEU A 96 13.04 5.11 -15.70
CA LEU A 96 13.67 6.04 -16.64
C LEU A 96 15.06 6.46 -16.18
N LEU A 97 15.22 6.80 -14.91
CA LEU A 97 16.47 7.37 -14.38
C LEU A 97 17.51 6.29 -14.05
N THR A 98 17.11 5.21 -13.38
CA THR A 98 18.06 4.19 -12.89
C THR A 98 18.00 2.88 -13.65
N GLY A 99 16.90 2.59 -14.36
CA GLY A 99 16.63 1.30 -14.97
C GLY A 99 16.06 0.26 -14.01
N GLU A 100 15.80 0.64 -12.76
CA GLU A 100 15.24 -0.26 -11.75
C GLU A 100 13.71 -0.30 -11.79
N GLY A 101 13.15 -1.50 -11.56
CA GLY A 101 11.72 -1.71 -11.56
C GLY A 101 11.12 -1.97 -12.96
N THR A 102 9.80 -1.76 -13.07
CA THR A 102 9.06 -1.93 -14.33
C THR A 102 8.92 -0.59 -15.06
N MET A 103 8.91 -0.62 -16.40
CA MET A 103 8.77 0.56 -17.26
C MET A 103 7.49 1.34 -16.96
N PHE A 104 6.38 0.65 -16.81
CA PHE A 104 5.12 1.24 -16.39
C PHE A 104 4.97 1.09 -14.88
N ASN A 105 4.52 2.13 -14.22
CA ASN A 105 4.05 2.01 -12.86
C ASN A 105 2.82 1.08 -12.92
N ASN A 106 3.03 -0.23 -12.78
CA ASN A 106 1.95 -1.19 -12.63
C ASN A 106 1.19 -0.81 -11.36
N GLY A 107 0.29 0.18 -11.48
CA GLY A 107 -0.66 0.53 -10.44
C GLY A 107 -0.13 0.64 -9.01
N ASN A 108 1.16 0.99 -8.79
CA ASN A 108 1.60 1.50 -7.50
C ASN A 108 1.22 2.99 -7.34
N LYS A 109 -0.03 3.36 -7.68
CA LYS A 109 -0.75 4.24 -6.76
C LYS A 109 -0.64 3.52 -5.43
N LEU A 110 0.02 4.13 -4.45
CA LEU A 110 -0.12 3.68 -3.06
C LEU A 110 -1.59 3.36 -2.93
N PRO A 111 -1.93 2.11 -2.58
CA PRO A 111 -3.30 1.67 -2.64
C PRO A 111 -4.12 2.59 -1.74
N VAL A 112 -4.85 3.51 -2.35
CA VAL A 112 -5.69 4.49 -1.64
C VAL A 112 -6.96 3.75 -1.24
N ALA A 113 -7.27 3.80 0.05
CA ALA A 113 -8.55 3.32 0.53
C ALA A 113 -9.68 4.12 -0.14
N HIS A 114 -10.63 3.44 -0.77
CA HIS A 114 -11.77 4.07 -1.41
C HIS A 114 -13.04 3.25 -1.19
N HIS A 115 -14.16 3.95 -1.22
CA HIS A 115 -15.48 3.33 -1.20
C HIS A 115 -15.78 2.70 -2.57
N THR A 116 -16.39 1.52 -2.56
CA THR A 116 -16.86 0.84 -3.77
C THR A 116 -18.33 0.45 -3.65
N THR A 117 -19.06 0.56 -4.74
CA THR A 117 -20.45 0.07 -4.86
C THR A 117 -20.53 -1.33 -5.47
N SER A 118 -19.38 -1.89 -5.86
CA SER A 118 -19.33 -3.25 -6.42
C SER A 118 -19.52 -4.29 -5.33
N PRO A 119 -20.55 -5.16 -5.40
CA PRO A 119 -20.83 -6.17 -4.37
C PRO A 119 -19.77 -7.28 -4.28
N LYS A 120 -18.86 -7.36 -5.26
CA LYS A 120 -17.78 -8.35 -5.33
C LYS A 120 -16.40 -7.80 -4.96
N GLU A 121 -16.30 -6.50 -4.72
CA GLU A 121 -15.04 -5.81 -4.47
C GLU A 121 -15.04 -5.14 -3.11
N GLY A 122 -13.90 -5.15 -2.44
CA GLY A 122 -13.71 -4.51 -1.14
C GLY A 122 -14.27 -5.28 0.05
N ILE A 123 -14.01 -4.74 1.22
CA ILE A 123 -14.35 -5.31 2.53
C ILE A 123 -15.68 -4.68 2.99
N PRO A 124 -16.71 -5.46 3.35
CA PRO A 124 -17.99 -4.92 3.78
C PRO A 124 -17.88 -4.22 5.15
N LEU A 125 -18.49 -3.04 5.28
CA LEU A 125 -18.68 -2.35 6.55
C LEU A 125 -19.98 -2.83 7.17
N ILE A 126 -19.88 -3.71 8.17
CA ILE A 126 -21.03 -4.36 8.82
C ILE A 126 -21.51 -3.48 9.97
N PRO A 127 -22.79 -3.08 9.99
CA PRO A 127 -23.35 -2.36 11.13
C PRO A 127 -23.35 -3.24 12.39
N LEU A 128 -23.17 -2.62 13.56
CA LEU A 128 -23.03 -3.33 14.82
C LEU A 128 -24.26 -4.25 15.11
N SER A 129 -25.43 -3.87 14.63
CA SER A 129 -26.67 -4.63 14.76
C SER A 129 -26.70 -5.95 13.96
N ALA A 130 -25.84 -6.08 12.95
CA ALA A 130 -25.76 -7.27 12.09
C ALA A 130 -24.58 -8.19 12.44
N MET A 131 -23.87 -7.91 13.54
CA MET A 131 -22.63 -8.58 13.90
C MET A 131 -22.79 -10.07 14.21
N ALA A 132 -23.87 -10.47 14.87
CA ALA A 132 -24.09 -11.86 15.27
C ALA A 132 -24.02 -12.84 14.08
N GLY A 133 -24.66 -12.49 12.96
CA GLY A 133 -24.60 -13.30 11.73
C GLY A 133 -23.27 -13.17 10.98
N ALA A 134 -22.67 -11.98 11.00
CA ALA A 134 -21.42 -11.71 10.28
C ALA A 134 -20.20 -12.46 10.85
N LEU A 135 -20.17 -12.69 12.16
CA LEU A 135 -19.09 -13.42 12.83
C LEU A 135 -19.17 -14.94 12.60
N THR A 136 -20.37 -15.49 12.47
CA THR A 136 -20.58 -16.93 12.23
C THR A 136 -20.29 -17.36 10.78
N GLY A 137 -20.12 -16.39 9.87
CA GLY A 137 -19.86 -16.68 8.44
C GLY A 137 -21.11 -17.05 7.64
N GLU A 138 -22.28 -16.97 8.23
CA GLU A 138 -23.55 -17.01 7.50
C GLU A 138 -23.66 -15.70 6.71
N GLN A 139 -23.49 -15.79 5.39
CA GLN A 139 -23.72 -14.65 4.51
C GLN A 139 -25.21 -14.28 4.56
N THR A 140 -25.50 -13.29 5.38
CA THR A 140 -26.85 -12.73 5.43
C THR A 140 -27.03 -11.76 4.25
N VAL A 141 -28.27 -11.57 3.81
CA VAL A 141 -28.66 -10.57 2.78
C VAL A 141 -28.07 -9.18 3.08
N LEU A 142 -27.88 -8.86 4.36
CA LEU A 142 -27.26 -7.62 4.85
C LEU A 142 -25.81 -7.38 4.38
N GLU A 143 -25.00 -8.43 4.15
CA GLU A 143 -23.63 -8.25 3.62
C GLU A 143 -23.61 -7.73 2.17
N TYR A 144 -24.64 -8.01 1.40
CA TYR A 144 -24.77 -7.53 0.02
C TYR A 144 -25.23 -6.07 -0.07
N GLU A 145 -25.88 -5.56 0.98
CA GLU A 145 -26.39 -4.18 1.06
C GLU A 145 -25.45 -3.24 1.82
N CYS A 146 -24.38 -3.76 2.40
CA CYS A 146 -23.40 -2.96 3.15
C CYS A 146 -22.53 -2.10 2.23
N GLU A 147 -22.17 -0.92 2.72
CA GLU A 147 -21.07 -0.15 2.16
C GLU A 147 -19.79 -1.00 2.15
N ARG A 148 -18.98 -0.85 1.11
CA ARG A 148 -17.74 -1.60 0.98
C ARG A 148 -16.57 -0.67 0.75
N TYR A 149 -15.42 -1.04 1.32
CA TYR A 149 -14.19 -0.26 1.19
C TYR A 149 -13.06 -1.14 0.66
N VAL A 150 -12.39 -0.66 -0.37
CA VAL A 150 -11.13 -1.24 -0.82
C VAL A 150 -10.02 -0.59 0.00
N VAL A 151 -9.42 -1.37 0.90
CA VAL A 151 -8.29 -0.92 1.73
C VAL A 151 -7.15 -1.91 1.52
N PRO A 152 -6.23 -1.64 0.59
CA PRO A 152 -5.20 -2.60 0.19
C PRO A 152 -4.26 -3.03 1.32
N ALA A 153 -4.06 -2.18 2.33
CA ALA A 153 -3.30 -2.52 3.53
C ALA A 153 -3.98 -3.58 4.41
N PHE A 154 -5.30 -3.80 4.27
CA PHE A 154 -6.07 -4.76 5.05
C PHE A 154 -6.29 -6.09 4.32
N ASN A 155 -5.24 -6.54 3.64
CA ASN A 155 -5.27 -7.84 2.99
C ASN A 155 -5.51 -8.95 4.01
N GLY A 156 -6.60 -9.72 3.83
CA GLY A 156 -7.04 -10.75 4.76
C GLY A 156 -8.10 -10.31 5.78
N ALA A 157 -8.58 -9.05 5.73
CA ALA A 157 -9.78 -8.66 6.47
C ALA A 157 -11.04 -9.25 5.81
N ASP A 158 -11.90 -9.82 6.62
CA ASP A 158 -13.19 -10.37 6.18
C ASP A 158 -14.30 -9.31 6.22
N PHE A 159 -14.22 -8.38 7.17
CA PHE A 159 -15.20 -7.31 7.34
C PHE A 159 -14.62 -6.12 8.12
N LEU A 160 -15.32 -5.00 8.04
CA LEU A 160 -15.10 -3.78 8.82
C LEU A 160 -16.26 -3.58 9.79
N ILE A 161 -16.00 -3.01 10.97
CA ILE A 161 -17.02 -2.58 11.93
C ILE A 161 -16.74 -1.22 12.52
N PRO A 162 -17.76 -0.40 12.80
CA PRO A 162 -17.57 0.86 13.51
C PRO A 162 -17.36 0.60 15.02
N VAL A 163 -16.41 1.31 15.61
CA VAL A 163 -16.19 1.32 17.07
C VAL A 163 -17.21 2.23 17.73
N LYS A 164 -17.88 1.72 18.77
CA LYS A 164 -18.80 2.50 19.63
C LYS A 164 -18.33 2.44 21.08
N GLY A 165 -18.50 3.55 21.78
CA GLY A 165 -18.11 3.67 23.18
C GLY A 165 -16.64 4.04 23.36
N ASN A 166 -16.18 4.03 24.59
CA ASN A 166 -14.86 4.51 25.00
C ASN A 166 -14.03 3.48 25.77
N SER A 167 -14.49 2.23 25.84
CA SER A 167 -13.80 1.20 26.64
C SER A 167 -12.41 0.83 26.10
N MET A 168 -12.14 1.13 24.83
CA MET A 168 -10.86 0.85 24.18
C MET A 168 -10.03 2.12 23.91
N THR A 169 -10.43 3.26 24.47
CA THR A 169 -9.67 4.50 24.45
C THR A 169 -8.38 4.36 25.28
N PRO A 170 -7.22 4.87 24.82
CA PRO A 170 -7.00 5.73 23.67
C PRO A 170 -6.74 4.96 22.34
N THR A 171 -6.59 3.65 22.37
CA THR A 171 -6.21 2.87 21.17
C THR A 171 -7.29 2.95 20.09
N TYR A 172 -8.53 2.72 20.46
CA TYR A 172 -9.69 2.84 19.58
C TYR A 172 -10.68 3.82 20.20
N VAL A 173 -11.13 4.78 19.40
CA VAL A 173 -12.09 5.80 19.84
C VAL A 173 -13.43 5.60 19.10
N SER A 174 -14.51 6.12 19.67
CA SER A 174 -15.81 6.08 19.03
C SER A 174 -15.78 6.81 17.67
N GLY A 175 -16.24 6.15 16.62
CA GLY A 175 -16.16 6.61 15.23
C GLY A 175 -15.03 6.00 14.41
N ASP A 176 -14.04 5.37 15.03
CA ASP A 176 -13.08 4.55 14.30
C ASP A 176 -13.78 3.38 13.61
N ILE A 177 -13.18 2.88 12.54
CA ILE A 177 -13.59 1.65 11.87
C ILE A 177 -12.44 0.65 12.02
N VAL A 178 -12.71 -0.54 12.55
CA VAL A 178 -11.70 -1.60 12.67
C VAL A 178 -11.90 -2.67 11.60
N ALA A 179 -10.78 -3.13 11.04
CA ALA A 179 -10.73 -4.25 10.11
C ALA A 179 -10.54 -5.56 10.88
N CYS A 180 -11.35 -6.54 10.57
CA CYS A 180 -11.49 -7.77 11.33
C CYS A 180 -11.27 -8.99 10.43
N GLN A 181 -10.54 -9.97 10.96
CA GLN A 181 -10.36 -11.28 10.37
C GLN A 181 -11.05 -12.33 11.23
N ARG A 182 -11.98 -13.11 10.65
CA ARG A 182 -12.68 -14.19 11.36
C ARG A 182 -11.69 -15.25 11.85
N VAL A 183 -11.90 -15.71 13.06
CA VAL A 183 -11.13 -16.81 13.64
C VAL A 183 -12.04 -18.01 13.80
N PRO A 184 -11.71 -19.17 13.20
CA PRO A 184 -12.52 -20.38 13.36
C PRO A 184 -12.62 -20.80 14.84
N MET A 185 -13.82 -21.13 15.30
CA MET A 185 -14.04 -21.60 16.66
C MET A 185 -13.45 -23.01 16.89
N SER A 186 -13.35 -23.83 15.84
CA SER A 186 -12.69 -25.13 15.90
C SER A 186 -11.19 -24.95 16.05
N GLY A 187 -10.63 -25.37 17.20
CA GLY A 187 -9.20 -25.18 17.50
C GLY A 187 -8.82 -23.75 17.87
N LEU A 188 -9.79 -22.98 18.38
CA LEU A 188 -9.57 -21.60 18.79
C LEU A 188 -8.42 -21.48 19.80
N PHE A 189 -7.48 -20.61 19.50
CA PHE A 189 -6.49 -20.10 20.44
C PHE A 189 -6.36 -18.59 20.28
N PHE A 190 -6.12 -17.89 21.37
CA PHE A 190 -5.93 -16.44 21.35
C PHE A 190 -4.45 -16.08 21.31
N GLN A 191 -4.11 -15.10 20.46
CA GLN A 191 -2.86 -14.37 20.58
C GLN A 191 -3.02 -13.37 21.74
N TRP A 192 -2.43 -13.68 22.88
CA TRP A 192 -2.61 -12.92 24.10
C TRP A 192 -2.28 -11.43 23.93
N ASN A 193 -3.08 -10.61 24.59
CA ASN A 193 -2.98 -9.14 24.57
C ASN A 193 -3.29 -8.49 23.21
N LYS A 194 -3.79 -9.24 22.23
CA LYS A 194 -4.32 -8.68 20.98
C LYS A 194 -5.78 -8.27 21.16
N PRO A 195 -6.23 -7.23 20.40
CA PRO A 195 -7.63 -6.86 20.38
C PRO A 195 -8.42 -7.83 19.51
N TYR A 196 -9.58 -8.23 20.01
CA TYR A 196 -10.53 -9.10 19.33
C TYR A 196 -11.92 -8.50 19.38
N VAL A 197 -12.71 -8.82 18.37
CA VAL A 197 -14.17 -8.70 18.42
C VAL A 197 -14.71 -10.06 18.87
N LEU A 198 -15.44 -10.06 19.95
CA LEU A 198 -16.12 -11.25 20.49
C LEU A 198 -17.62 -11.06 20.33
N ASP A 199 -18.30 -12.05 19.81
CA ASP A 199 -19.76 -12.14 19.89
C ASP A 199 -20.16 -12.90 21.16
N THR A 200 -20.99 -12.28 21.98
CA THR A 200 -21.45 -12.82 23.26
C THR A 200 -22.97 -12.67 23.39
N ALA A 201 -23.59 -13.33 24.38
CA ALA A 201 -25.00 -13.18 24.68
C ALA A 201 -25.43 -11.72 24.97
N GLN A 202 -24.47 -10.85 25.37
CA GLN A 202 -24.72 -9.43 25.60
C GLN A 202 -24.42 -8.54 24.37
N GLY A 203 -24.08 -9.17 23.23
CA GLY A 203 -23.70 -8.50 21.98
C GLY A 203 -22.19 -8.45 21.76
N PRO A 204 -21.77 -7.78 20.68
CA PRO A 204 -20.37 -7.73 20.28
C PRO A 204 -19.53 -6.81 21.18
N LEU A 205 -18.34 -7.29 21.55
CA LEU A 205 -17.37 -6.57 22.37
C LEU A 205 -16.04 -6.45 21.61
N ILE A 206 -15.42 -5.27 21.65
CA ILE A 206 -14.03 -5.10 21.23
C ILE A 206 -13.18 -4.99 22.49
N LYS A 207 -12.30 -5.98 22.73
CA LYS A 207 -11.48 -6.06 23.94
C LYS A 207 -10.14 -6.73 23.66
N ARG A 208 -9.17 -6.53 24.56
CA ARG A 208 -7.96 -7.36 24.59
C ARG A 208 -8.25 -8.64 25.37
N ILE A 209 -7.70 -9.72 24.85
CA ILE A 209 -7.86 -11.04 25.48
C ILE A 209 -6.55 -11.42 26.15
N LYS A 210 -6.63 -11.80 27.42
CA LYS A 210 -5.53 -12.34 28.21
C LYS A 210 -5.91 -13.70 28.79
N PRO A 211 -4.92 -14.49 29.28
CA PRO A 211 -5.21 -15.73 29.99
C PRO A 211 -6.14 -15.47 31.18
N GLY A 212 -7.16 -16.29 31.33
CA GLY A 212 -8.01 -16.30 32.51
C GLY A 212 -7.39 -17.03 33.71
N SER A 213 -8.14 -17.14 34.81
CA SER A 213 -7.71 -17.85 36.02
C SER A 213 -7.57 -19.36 35.80
N ASP A 214 -8.25 -19.91 34.82
CA ASP A 214 -8.20 -21.32 34.42
C ASP A 214 -8.26 -21.52 32.90
N LYS A 215 -8.27 -22.78 32.46
CA LYS A 215 -8.30 -23.14 31.02
C LYS A 215 -9.66 -22.96 30.35
N GLN A 216 -10.73 -22.69 31.13
CA GLN A 216 -12.09 -22.53 30.63
C GLN A 216 -12.50 -21.05 30.51
N HIS A 217 -11.67 -20.13 31.00
CA HIS A 217 -11.94 -18.70 31.01
C HIS A 217 -10.86 -17.91 30.27
N VAL A 218 -11.27 -16.77 29.73
CA VAL A 218 -10.38 -15.71 29.26
C VAL A 218 -10.62 -14.46 30.08
N LEU A 219 -9.55 -13.69 30.31
CA LEU A 219 -9.64 -12.38 30.92
C LEU A 219 -9.86 -11.33 29.82
N ILE A 220 -10.97 -10.63 29.93
CA ILE A 220 -11.43 -9.57 29.04
C ILE A 220 -10.91 -8.23 29.60
N VAL A 221 -10.11 -7.53 28.82
CA VAL A 221 -9.42 -6.29 29.25
C VAL A 221 -9.76 -5.15 28.32
N SER A 222 -10.15 -4.02 28.90
CA SER A 222 -10.33 -2.74 28.20
C SER A 222 -9.01 -1.99 28.16
N ASP A 223 -8.78 -1.19 27.11
CA ASP A 223 -7.61 -0.27 27.06
C ASP A 223 -7.85 0.98 27.93
N ASN A 224 -9.13 1.30 28.21
CA ASN A 224 -9.50 2.36 29.11
C ASN A 224 -9.50 1.83 30.55
N GLU A 225 -8.61 2.34 31.39
CA GLU A 225 -8.41 1.94 32.79
C GLU A 225 -9.64 2.19 33.69
N GLN A 226 -10.64 2.96 33.24
CA GLN A 226 -11.89 3.14 33.95
C GLN A 226 -12.78 1.88 33.95
N TYR A 227 -12.43 0.89 33.14
CA TYR A 227 -13.19 -0.36 33.01
C TYR A 227 -12.39 -1.50 33.63
N ASP A 228 -12.89 -2.06 34.70
CA ASP A 228 -12.28 -3.22 35.34
C ASP A 228 -12.27 -4.44 34.42
N PRO A 229 -11.18 -5.23 34.41
CA PRO A 229 -11.15 -6.50 33.71
C PRO A 229 -12.16 -7.50 34.30
N PHE A 230 -12.71 -8.36 33.48
CA PHE A 230 -13.59 -9.45 33.93
C PHE A 230 -13.29 -10.75 33.21
N GLU A 231 -13.63 -11.86 33.82
CA GLU A 231 -13.51 -13.18 33.20
C GLU A 231 -14.73 -13.56 32.42
N LEU A 232 -14.54 -14.21 31.28
CA LEU A 232 -15.59 -14.74 30.43
C LEU A 232 -15.28 -16.21 30.13
N PRO A 233 -16.23 -17.13 30.36
CA PRO A 233 -16.06 -18.52 29.96
C PRO A 233 -16.04 -18.65 28.43
N TYR A 234 -15.25 -19.58 27.91
CA TYR A 234 -15.24 -19.88 26.47
C TYR A 234 -16.58 -20.23 25.90
N SER A 235 -17.48 -20.85 26.74
CA SER A 235 -18.84 -21.21 26.34
C SER A 235 -19.75 -20.03 26.03
N GLU A 236 -19.41 -18.83 26.53
CA GLU A 236 -20.18 -17.60 26.31
C GLU A 236 -19.65 -16.82 25.07
N ILE A 237 -18.65 -17.35 24.40
CA ILE A 237 -18.09 -16.75 23.19
C ILE A 237 -18.65 -17.52 21.99
N HIS A 238 -19.53 -16.88 21.25
CA HIS A 238 -20.21 -17.50 20.11
C HIS A 238 -19.39 -17.42 18.83
N ALA A 239 -18.67 -16.31 18.63
CA ALA A 239 -17.79 -16.12 17.50
C ALA A 239 -16.67 -15.12 17.83
N VAL A 240 -15.57 -15.18 17.06
CA VAL A 240 -14.35 -14.41 17.30
C VAL A 240 -13.81 -13.83 15.99
N ALA A 241 -13.38 -12.58 16.03
CA ALA A 241 -12.58 -12.02 14.96
C ALA A 241 -11.39 -11.24 15.54
N LEU A 242 -10.21 -11.40 14.94
CA LEU A 242 -9.01 -10.65 15.27
C LEU A 242 -9.08 -9.26 14.61
N VAL A 243 -8.82 -8.21 15.36
CA VAL A 243 -8.65 -6.86 14.81
C VAL A 243 -7.26 -6.76 14.22
N ILE A 244 -7.18 -6.51 12.91
CA ILE A 244 -5.93 -6.44 12.14
C ILE A 244 -5.58 -5.03 11.67
N GLY A 245 -6.52 -4.08 11.75
CA GLY A 245 -6.29 -2.71 11.31
C GLY A 245 -7.34 -1.73 11.80
N ILE A 246 -7.08 -0.46 11.59
CA ILE A 246 -7.95 0.66 11.98
C ILE A 246 -7.99 1.71 10.87
N ILE A 247 -9.16 2.29 10.63
CA ILE A 247 -9.37 3.51 9.85
C ILE A 247 -9.87 4.57 10.83
N ARG A 248 -9.18 5.70 10.88
CA ARG A 248 -9.57 6.88 11.67
C ARG A 248 -9.66 8.07 10.74
N LEU A 249 -10.77 8.80 10.84
CA LEU A 249 -10.95 10.08 10.17
C LEU A 249 -10.51 11.17 11.15
N GLU A 250 -9.66 12.07 10.67
CA GLU A 250 -9.20 13.26 11.44
C GLU A 250 -10.11 14.47 11.15
#